data_ae01a164b60f8cd77375b250d1902617
#
_entry.id   ae01a164b60f8cd77375b250d1902617
#
_cell.length_a   1.000
_cell.length_b   1.000
_cell.length_c   1.000
_cell.angle_alpha   90.00
_cell.angle_beta   90.00
_cell.angle_gamma   90.00
#
_symmetry.space_group_name_H-M   'P 1'
#
loop_
_entity.id
_entity.type
_entity.pdbx_description
1 polymer ?
#
loop_
_entity_poly.entity_id
_entity_poly.type
_entity_poly.pdbx_seq_one_letter_code
_entity_poly.pdbx_strand_id
1 'polypeptide(L)'
;MGLSDSMEVFRIYGQQDSGSSELSRVLVQFPISDITTDRTNGVVPASGNVSFYLRLFNAKHPFTLPRGYNMIAASVSRAWNEGTGLDMENYSDAGVSNWIEASSASSGVTNWSTAGGDYHAEPRFTASFANGTEDIEVDISDAVERWIAGSQTNYGFGVFLQDETAFSSSYTKKFFT
;
A
#
# COMPACT_ATOMS: atom_id res chain seq x y z
N MET A 1 -7.41 -7.81 6.55
CA MET A 1 -8.40 -6.71 6.44
C MET A 1 -8.75 -6.38 4.96
N GLY A 2 -8.61 -7.33 4.03
CA GLY A 2 -8.86 -7.05 2.59
C GLY A 2 -10.32 -6.78 2.20
N LEU A 3 -11.29 -7.01 3.10
CA LEU A 3 -12.71 -6.69 2.91
C LEU A 3 -13.16 -5.49 3.75
N SER A 4 -12.24 -4.75 4.34
CA SER A 4 -12.54 -3.56 5.15
C SER A 4 -12.93 -2.37 4.27
N ASP A 5 -13.86 -1.54 4.72
CA ASP A 5 -14.29 -0.31 4.05
C ASP A 5 -13.22 0.79 4.09
N SER A 6 -12.17 0.59 4.87
CA SER A 6 -11.09 1.56 5.02
C SER A 6 -9.73 0.90 5.20
N MET A 7 -8.72 1.55 4.67
CA MET A 7 -7.31 1.20 4.85
C MET A 7 -6.64 2.20 5.78
N GLU A 8 -5.76 1.72 6.66
CA GLU A 8 -5.10 2.56 7.65
C GLU A 8 -3.59 2.46 7.56
N VAL A 9 -2.94 3.63 7.45
CA VAL A 9 -1.51 3.78 7.68
C VAL A 9 -1.33 4.50 9.01
N PHE A 10 -0.69 3.84 9.97
CA PHE A 10 -0.54 4.39 11.30
C PHE A 10 0.85 4.14 11.90
N ARG A 11 1.14 4.97 12.87
CA ARG A 11 2.12 4.74 13.92
C ARG A 11 1.42 4.95 15.26
N ILE A 12 1.30 3.91 16.05
CA ILE A 12 0.73 3.97 17.39
C ILE A 12 1.78 3.60 18.42
N TYR A 13 1.61 4.13 19.63
CA TYR A 13 2.59 4.01 20.68
C TYR A 13 2.14 3.02 21.75
N GLY A 14 3.00 2.02 22.00
CA GLY A 14 2.96 1.23 23.22
C GLY A 14 1.68 0.45 23.52
N GLN A 15 1.11 -0.27 22.54
CA GLN A 15 -0.07 -1.10 22.81
C GLN A 15 0.30 -2.39 23.59
N GLN A 16 1.44 -2.99 23.29
CA GLN A 16 1.88 -4.23 23.93
C GLN A 16 3.00 -3.99 24.94
N ASP A 17 4.01 -3.19 24.56
CA ASP A 17 5.13 -2.86 25.43
C ASP A 17 5.32 -1.35 25.55
N SER A 18 5.60 -0.89 26.77
CA SER A 18 5.92 0.51 27.02
C SER A 18 7.15 0.94 26.22
N GLY A 19 6.96 1.95 25.35
CA GLY A 19 8.03 2.47 24.49
C GLY A 19 8.11 1.86 23.10
N SER A 20 7.30 0.85 22.77
CA SER A 20 7.22 0.31 21.40
C SER A 20 6.48 1.26 20.46
N SER A 21 6.77 1.17 19.17
CA SER A 21 5.97 1.80 18.11
C SER A 21 5.41 0.68 17.22
N GLU A 22 4.13 0.71 17.02
CA GLU A 22 3.46 -0.18 16.09
C GLU A 22 3.21 0.57 14.80
N LEU A 23 3.55 -0.05 13.67
CA LEU A 23 3.46 0.52 12.34
C LEU A 23 2.49 -0.30 11.50
N SER A 24 1.77 0.38 10.62
CA SER A 24 0.99 -0.26 9.59
C SER A 24 1.37 0.30 8.23
N ARG A 25 1.35 -0.57 7.23
CA ARG A 25 1.46 -0.28 5.81
C ARG A 25 0.28 -0.87 5.09
N VAL A 26 -0.18 -0.23 4.04
CA VAL A 26 -1.26 -0.72 3.20
C VAL A 26 -0.66 -1.38 1.97
N LEU A 27 -1.20 -2.52 1.58
CA LEU A 27 -0.92 -3.16 0.30
C LEU A 27 -2.17 -3.07 -0.57
N VAL A 28 -2.01 -2.61 -1.81
CA VAL A 28 -3.07 -2.54 -2.81
C VAL A 28 -2.60 -3.14 -4.13
N GLN A 29 -3.45 -3.92 -4.78
CA GLN A 29 -3.14 -4.50 -6.09
C GLN A 29 -4.32 -4.34 -7.03
N PHE A 30 -4.06 -3.94 -8.26
CA PHE A 30 -5.05 -3.79 -9.31
C PHE A 30 -4.74 -4.77 -10.44
N PRO A 31 -5.72 -5.53 -10.96
CA PRO A 31 -5.51 -6.34 -12.15
C PRO A 31 -5.25 -5.43 -13.36
N ILE A 32 -4.22 -5.76 -14.15
CA ILE A 32 -3.87 -5.00 -15.36
C ILE A 32 -4.08 -5.78 -16.66
N SER A 33 -4.64 -7.00 -16.58
CA SER A 33 -4.87 -7.86 -17.75
C SER A 33 -5.67 -7.18 -18.84
N ASP A 34 -6.75 -6.49 -18.45
CA ASP A 34 -7.64 -5.81 -19.37
C ASP A 34 -6.94 -4.60 -20.00
N ILE A 35 -6.19 -3.82 -19.22
CA ILE A 35 -5.38 -2.70 -19.72
C ILE A 35 -4.35 -3.20 -20.74
N THR A 36 -3.69 -4.34 -20.46
CA THR A 36 -2.72 -4.94 -21.39
C THR A 36 -3.39 -5.40 -22.69
N THR A 37 -4.57 -6.00 -22.58
CA THR A 37 -5.38 -6.41 -23.73
C THR A 37 -5.83 -5.21 -24.55
N ASP A 38 -6.37 -4.19 -23.91
CA ASP A 38 -6.81 -2.96 -24.55
C ASP A 38 -5.67 -2.17 -25.21
N ARG A 39 -4.46 -2.22 -24.60
CA ARG A 39 -3.26 -1.68 -25.22
C ARG A 39 -2.93 -2.41 -26.52
N THR A 40 -2.99 -3.74 -26.50
CA THR A 40 -2.72 -4.58 -27.68
C THR A 40 -3.74 -4.33 -28.79
N ASN A 41 -5.00 -4.09 -28.41
CA ASN A 41 -6.09 -3.80 -29.35
C ASN A 41 -6.12 -2.33 -29.81
N GLY A 42 -5.24 -1.47 -29.31
CA GLY A 42 -5.18 -0.05 -29.68
C GLY A 42 -6.27 0.83 -29.03
N VAL A 43 -7.00 0.29 -28.03
CA VAL A 43 -8.00 1.05 -27.25
C VAL A 43 -7.28 1.97 -26.26
N VAL A 44 -6.29 1.45 -25.53
CA VAL A 44 -5.41 2.25 -24.68
C VAL A 44 -4.22 2.74 -25.52
N PRO A 45 -3.94 4.05 -25.55
CA PRO A 45 -2.83 4.63 -26.32
C PRO A 45 -1.48 4.03 -25.94
N ALA A 46 -0.51 4.12 -26.86
CA ALA A 46 0.86 3.65 -26.62
C ALA A 46 1.48 4.36 -25.39
N SER A 47 2.49 3.73 -24.80
CA SER A 47 3.27 4.27 -23.71
C SER A 47 3.73 5.71 -24.01
N GLY A 48 3.66 6.58 -23.01
CA GLY A 48 3.95 8.02 -23.12
C GLY A 48 2.78 8.88 -23.62
N ASN A 49 1.66 8.28 -24.06
CA ASN A 49 0.46 9.00 -24.52
C ASN A 49 -0.75 8.79 -23.59
N VAL A 50 -0.56 8.17 -22.45
CA VAL A 50 -1.56 7.92 -21.40
C VAL A 50 -0.88 8.00 -20.05
N SER A 51 -1.59 8.51 -19.05
CA SER A 51 -1.13 8.53 -17.66
C SER A 51 -2.06 7.70 -16.79
N PHE A 52 -1.46 7.02 -15.81
CA PHE A 52 -2.16 6.22 -14.80
C PHE A 52 -1.94 6.84 -13.43
N TYR A 53 -3.01 6.98 -12.66
CA TYR A 53 -2.95 7.61 -11.34
C TYR A 53 -3.43 6.65 -10.25
N LEU A 54 -2.66 6.55 -9.17
CA LEU A 54 -3.15 5.98 -7.93
C LEU A 54 -3.89 7.06 -7.16
N ARG A 55 -5.17 6.81 -6.89
CA ARG A 55 -6.02 7.69 -6.07
C ARG A 55 -6.50 6.93 -4.84
N LEU A 56 -6.25 7.49 -3.66
CA LEU A 56 -6.80 7.02 -2.39
C LEU A 56 -7.48 8.20 -1.71
N PHE A 57 -8.76 8.03 -1.41
CA PHE A 57 -9.59 9.10 -0.86
C PHE A 57 -9.53 9.13 0.66
N ASN A 58 -9.32 10.31 1.23
CA ASN A 58 -9.23 10.49 2.67
C ASN A 58 -10.53 10.10 3.38
N ALA A 59 -10.45 9.17 4.32
CA ALA A 59 -11.52 8.83 5.24
C ALA A 59 -11.36 9.62 6.55
N LYS A 60 -12.38 10.38 6.94
CA LYS A 60 -12.36 11.19 8.17
C LYS A 60 -12.40 10.28 9.40
N HIS A 61 -11.64 10.63 10.41
CA HIS A 61 -11.62 9.95 11.71
C HIS A 61 -11.28 10.93 12.84
N PRO A 62 -11.61 10.59 14.10
CA PRO A 62 -11.39 11.47 15.25
C PRO A 62 -9.95 11.43 15.81
N PHE A 63 -9.08 10.58 15.27
CA PHE A 63 -7.71 10.43 15.75
C PHE A 63 -6.80 11.55 15.26
N THR A 64 -5.62 11.67 15.87
CA THR A 64 -4.61 12.65 15.48
C THR A 64 -4.14 12.44 14.05
N LEU A 65 -4.18 13.49 13.27
CA LEU A 65 -3.60 13.56 11.93
C LEU A 65 -2.22 14.19 12.00
N PRO A 66 -1.21 13.59 11.35
CA PRO A 66 0.07 14.28 11.16
C PRO A 66 -0.10 15.43 10.15
N ARG A 67 0.82 16.40 10.22
CA ARG A 67 0.89 17.53 9.28
C ARG A 67 2.31 17.67 8.77
N GLY A 68 2.44 18.13 7.53
CA GLY A 68 3.77 18.36 6.92
C GLY A 68 4.56 17.06 6.77
N TYR A 69 3.97 16.01 6.20
CA TYR A 69 4.60 14.71 6.00
C TYR A 69 4.40 14.22 4.56
N ASN A 70 5.17 13.21 4.22
CA ASN A 70 5.05 12.51 2.92
C ASN A 70 4.70 11.05 3.11
N MET A 71 3.94 10.52 2.16
CA MET A 71 3.73 9.09 2.01
C MET A 71 4.37 8.62 0.70
N ILE A 72 4.80 7.37 0.71
CA ILE A 72 5.37 6.69 -0.44
C ILE A 72 4.40 5.62 -0.93
N ALA A 73 4.18 5.58 -2.23
CA ALA A 73 3.67 4.39 -2.91
C ALA A 73 4.86 3.73 -3.64
N ALA A 74 5.19 2.50 -3.26
CA ALA A 74 6.31 1.74 -3.83
C ALA A 74 5.83 0.42 -4.41
N SER A 75 6.31 0.05 -5.60
CA SER A 75 5.96 -1.22 -6.23
C SER A 75 6.45 -2.39 -5.39
N VAL A 76 5.56 -3.33 -5.07
CA VAL A 76 5.87 -4.55 -4.33
C VAL A 76 6.65 -5.51 -5.23
N SER A 77 7.71 -6.12 -4.68
CA SER A 77 8.61 -7.00 -5.44
C SER A 77 8.37 -8.49 -5.22
N ARG A 78 7.40 -8.85 -4.37
CA ARG A 78 7.08 -10.23 -4.01
C ARG A 78 5.57 -10.44 -3.98
N ALA A 79 5.11 -11.63 -4.39
CA ALA A 79 3.72 -12.04 -4.25
C ALA A 79 3.31 -12.06 -2.76
N TRP A 80 2.08 -11.68 -2.50
CA TRP A 80 1.48 -11.65 -1.16
C TRP A 80 0.02 -12.08 -1.21
N ASN A 81 -0.52 -12.48 -0.07
CA ASN A 81 -1.92 -12.88 0.05
C ASN A 81 -2.72 -11.78 0.73
N GLU A 82 -3.80 -11.37 0.07
CA GLU A 82 -4.77 -10.44 0.62
C GLU A 82 -5.52 -11.04 1.81
N GLY A 83 -5.82 -10.20 2.82
CA GLY A 83 -6.65 -10.58 3.94
C GLY A 83 -8.12 -10.66 3.58
N THR A 84 -8.85 -11.55 4.26
CA THR A 84 -10.30 -11.74 4.08
C THR A 84 -11.12 -11.20 5.25
N GLY A 85 -10.47 -10.55 6.22
CA GLY A 85 -11.13 -10.01 7.41
C GLY A 85 -11.82 -8.67 7.13
N LEU A 86 -12.91 -8.44 7.84
CA LEU A 86 -13.61 -7.17 7.97
C LEU A 86 -13.08 -6.47 9.21
N ASP A 87 -12.59 -5.24 9.08
CA ASP A 87 -12.12 -4.39 10.17
C ASP A 87 -11.38 -5.14 11.31
N MET A 88 -11.55 -4.72 12.55
CA MET A 88 -10.90 -5.30 13.73
C MET A 88 -11.74 -6.40 14.43
N GLU A 89 -12.96 -6.68 13.98
CA GLU A 89 -13.88 -7.57 14.69
C GLU A 89 -13.51 -9.07 14.58
N ASN A 90 -12.96 -9.47 13.44
CA ASN A 90 -12.54 -10.85 13.18
C ASN A 90 -11.11 -10.88 12.67
N TYR A 91 -10.21 -10.28 13.41
CA TYR A 91 -8.81 -10.27 13.06
C TYR A 91 -8.23 -11.69 13.03
N SER A 92 -7.77 -12.10 11.85
CA SER A 92 -7.01 -13.33 11.66
C SER A 92 -5.95 -13.07 10.60
N ASP A 93 -4.72 -13.36 10.93
CA ASP A 93 -3.57 -13.29 10.03
C ASP A 93 -3.18 -14.64 9.42
N ALA A 94 -3.98 -15.70 9.71
CA ALA A 94 -3.75 -17.01 9.13
C ALA A 94 -4.06 -17.02 7.63
N GLY A 95 -3.06 -17.38 6.83
CA GLY A 95 -3.18 -17.48 5.38
C GLY A 95 -3.04 -16.15 4.61
N VAL A 96 -2.80 -15.05 5.29
CA VAL A 96 -2.73 -13.70 4.70
C VAL A 96 -1.40 -13.02 5.00
N SER A 97 -1.14 -11.91 4.31
CA SER A 97 0.05 -11.10 4.59
C SER A 97 -0.10 -10.35 5.91
N ASN A 98 1.02 -10.24 6.62
CA ASN A 98 1.18 -9.44 7.83
C ASN A 98 2.55 -8.74 7.82
N TRP A 99 2.98 -8.20 8.95
CA TRP A 99 4.26 -7.47 9.03
C TRP A 99 5.49 -8.34 8.74
N ILE A 100 5.44 -9.64 9.05
CA ILE A 100 6.55 -10.58 8.89
C ILE A 100 6.38 -11.46 7.66
N GLU A 101 5.15 -11.86 7.37
CA GLU A 101 4.81 -12.85 6.34
C GLU A 101 4.17 -12.19 5.13
N ALA A 102 4.62 -12.57 3.94
CA ALA A 102 3.95 -12.23 2.68
C ALA A 102 2.74 -13.14 2.45
N SER A 103 2.82 -14.40 2.93
CA SER A 103 1.72 -15.36 2.92
C SER A 103 1.94 -16.43 3.99
N SER A 104 0.86 -16.95 4.56
CA SER A 104 0.89 -18.05 5.54
C SER A 104 -0.18 -19.09 5.22
N ALA A 105 -0.18 -19.61 4.00
CA ALA A 105 -1.10 -20.65 3.57
C ALA A 105 -0.77 -22.01 4.21
N SER A 106 -1.73 -22.93 4.20
CA SER A 106 -1.54 -24.32 4.67
C SER A 106 -0.41 -25.07 3.94
N SER A 107 -0.01 -24.61 2.77
CA SER A 107 1.12 -25.11 1.97
C SER A 107 2.50 -24.63 2.47
N GLY A 108 2.54 -23.70 3.41
CA GLY A 108 3.75 -23.14 3.98
C GLY A 108 3.67 -21.63 4.19
N VAL A 109 4.62 -21.13 4.98
CA VAL A 109 4.80 -19.71 5.27
C VAL A 109 5.88 -19.14 4.34
N THR A 110 5.61 -17.98 3.76
CA THR A 110 6.59 -17.21 2.99
C THR A 110 6.78 -15.86 3.68
N ASN A 111 7.95 -15.65 4.25
CA ASN A 111 8.26 -14.39 4.92
C ASN A 111 8.68 -13.31 3.93
N TRP A 112 8.42 -12.06 4.26
CA TRP A 112 9.12 -10.94 3.65
C TRP A 112 10.63 -11.07 3.91
N SER A 113 11.45 -10.60 2.98
CA SER A 113 12.90 -10.49 3.21
C SER A 113 13.21 -9.38 4.22
N THR A 114 12.37 -8.38 4.26
CA THR A 114 12.41 -7.28 5.24
C THR A 114 11.04 -7.11 5.87
N ALA A 115 10.96 -7.08 7.19
CA ALA A 115 9.70 -6.85 7.90
C ALA A 115 8.99 -5.57 7.40
N GLY A 116 7.69 -5.67 7.15
CA GLY A 116 6.89 -4.59 6.58
C GLY A 116 6.79 -4.58 5.06
N GLY A 117 7.37 -5.57 4.36
CA GLY A 117 7.21 -5.78 2.92
C GLY A 117 8.49 -5.65 2.10
N ASP A 118 8.51 -6.33 0.97
CA ASP A 118 9.60 -6.27 -0.02
C ASP A 118 9.19 -5.36 -1.18
N TYR A 119 10.00 -4.32 -1.46
CA TYR A 119 9.70 -3.32 -2.48
C TYR A 119 10.85 -3.18 -3.47
N HIS A 120 10.52 -2.88 -4.73
CA HIS A 120 11.52 -2.42 -5.68
C HIS A 120 12.12 -1.09 -5.22
N ALA A 121 13.40 -0.87 -5.53
CA ALA A 121 14.06 0.41 -5.26
C ALA A 121 13.38 1.54 -6.06
N GLU A 122 13.00 1.24 -7.31
CA GLU A 122 12.30 2.14 -8.23
C GLU A 122 11.26 1.36 -9.06
N PRO A 123 10.15 1.97 -9.47
CA PRO A 123 9.75 3.36 -9.19
C PRO A 123 9.14 3.53 -7.78
N ARG A 124 9.29 4.74 -7.24
CA ARG A 124 8.63 5.19 -5.99
C ARG A 124 7.94 6.52 -6.23
N PHE A 125 6.75 6.67 -5.68
CA PHE A 125 5.90 7.84 -5.89
C PHE A 125 5.62 8.50 -4.55
N THR A 126 5.80 9.81 -4.47
CA THR A 126 5.64 10.57 -3.23
C THR A 126 4.37 11.41 -3.27
N ALA A 127 3.53 11.26 -2.26
CA ALA A 127 2.40 12.13 -1.98
C ALA A 127 2.70 12.99 -0.75
N SER A 128 2.53 14.31 -0.86
CA SER A 128 2.79 15.26 0.22
C SER A 128 1.48 15.71 0.87
N PHE A 129 1.50 15.81 2.20
CA PHE A 129 0.36 16.18 3.03
C PHE A 129 0.72 17.41 3.86
N ALA A 130 0.10 18.54 3.59
CA ALA A 130 0.29 19.77 4.38
C ALA A 130 -0.61 19.78 5.63
N ASN A 131 -1.86 19.35 5.50
CA ASN A 131 -2.87 19.38 6.55
C ASN A 131 -3.22 17.98 7.11
N GLY A 132 -2.85 16.92 6.41
CA GLY A 132 -3.14 15.54 6.78
C GLY A 132 -4.50 15.02 6.31
N THR A 133 -5.33 15.85 5.67
CA THR A 133 -6.67 15.49 5.19
C THR A 133 -6.75 15.36 3.67
N GLU A 134 -5.64 15.50 2.99
CA GLU A 134 -5.56 15.39 1.54
C GLU A 134 -5.78 13.95 1.09
N ASP A 135 -6.28 13.80 -0.12
CA ASP A 135 -6.29 12.53 -0.86
C ASP A 135 -4.87 12.22 -1.38
N ILE A 136 -4.60 10.96 -1.69
CA ILE A 136 -3.46 10.62 -2.54
C ILE A 136 -3.91 10.71 -3.99
N GLU A 137 -3.15 11.41 -4.81
CA GLU A 137 -3.20 11.37 -6.25
C GLU A 137 -1.77 11.47 -6.77
N VAL A 138 -1.23 10.35 -7.22
CA VAL A 138 0.14 10.28 -7.76
C VAL A 138 0.14 9.60 -9.12
N ASP A 139 0.94 10.14 -10.05
CA ASP A 139 1.16 9.53 -11.36
C ASP A 139 2.05 8.29 -11.18
N ILE A 140 1.48 7.12 -11.47
CA ILE A 140 2.12 5.80 -11.36
C ILE A 140 2.43 5.20 -12.73
N SER A 141 2.42 6.02 -13.78
CA SER A 141 2.55 5.55 -15.17
C SER A 141 3.79 4.69 -15.39
N ASP A 142 4.94 5.07 -14.80
CA ASP A 142 6.18 4.27 -14.93
C ASP A 142 6.01 2.84 -14.40
N ALA A 143 5.35 2.64 -13.26
CA ALA A 143 5.10 1.31 -12.73
C ALA A 143 4.14 0.50 -13.62
N VAL A 144 3.02 1.11 -14.01
CA VAL A 144 2.01 0.43 -14.86
C VAL A 144 2.61 0.06 -16.21
N GLU A 145 3.40 0.94 -16.81
CA GLU A 145 4.07 0.65 -18.09
C GLU A 145 5.10 -0.48 -17.95
N ARG A 146 5.82 -0.59 -16.84
CA ARG A 146 6.71 -1.73 -16.56
C ARG A 146 5.94 -3.04 -16.41
N TRP A 147 4.77 -3.00 -15.80
CA TRP A 147 3.90 -4.18 -15.69
C TRP A 147 3.32 -4.61 -17.04
N ILE A 148 2.85 -3.66 -17.86
CA ILE A 148 2.36 -3.94 -19.22
C ILE A 148 3.49 -4.52 -20.09
N ALA A 149 4.69 -3.97 -19.99
CA ALA A 149 5.86 -4.45 -20.73
C ALA A 149 6.44 -5.78 -20.20
N GLY A 150 5.97 -6.26 -19.03
CA GLY A 150 6.47 -7.49 -18.39
C GLY A 150 7.88 -7.36 -17.81
N SER A 151 8.42 -6.12 -17.70
CA SER A 151 9.74 -5.88 -17.12
C SER A 151 9.74 -5.90 -15.58
N GLN A 152 8.58 -5.72 -14.98
CA GLN A 152 8.30 -5.99 -13.56
C GLN A 152 6.99 -6.78 -13.44
N THR A 153 6.92 -7.69 -12.48
CA THR A 153 5.67 -8.37 -12.16
C THR A 153 4.77 -7.44 -11.35
N ASN A 154 3.49 -7.40 -11.68
CA ASN A 154 2.51 -6.65 -10.90
C ASN A 154 2.17 -7.38 -9.60
N TYR A 155 2.71 -6.94 -8.50
CA TYR A 155 2.31 -7.29 -7.13
C TYR A 155 1.68 -6.10 -6.40
N GLY A 156 1.34 -5.03 -7.15
CA GLY A 156 0.73 -3.83 -6.61
C GLY A 156 1.70 -2.88 -5.93
N PHE A 157 1.16 -2.08 -5.01
CA PHE A 157 1.88 -1.07 -4.26
C PHE A 157 1.79 -1.32 -2.75
N GLY A 158 2.87 -1.01 -2.05
CA GLY A 158 2.80 -0.69 -0.63
C GLY A 158 2.70 0.82 -0.45
N VAL A 159 1.79 1.26 0.42
CA VAL A 159 1.60 2.67 0.79
C VAL A 159 1.96 2.84 2.25
N PHE A 160 2.91 3.71 2.54
CA PHE A 160 3.46 3.90 3.88
C PHE A 160 4.06 5.30 4.03
N LEU A 161 4.37 5.68 5.26
CA LEU A 161 5.04 6.93 5.55
C LEU A 161 6.48 6.93 5.03
N GLN A 162 6.91 8.05 4.47
CA GLN A 162 8.30 8.20 4.01
C GLN A 162 9.29 8.06 5.17
N ASP A 163 8.94 8.59 6.33
CA ASP A 163 9.74 8.48 7.54
C ASP A 163 8.88 7.98 8.71
N GLU A 164 8.88 6.68 8.90
CA GLU A 164 8.13 6.02 9.96
C GLU A 164 8.71 6.29 11.36
N THR A 165 9.91 6.84 11.46
CA THR A 165 10.62 7.09 12.72
C THR A 165 10.66 8.56 13.13
N ALA A 166 10.36 9.49 12.22
CA ALA A 166 10.47 10.94 12.44
C ALA A 166 9.50 11.49 13.48
N PHE A 167 8.39 10.81 13.71
CA PHE A 167 7.33 11.31 14.60
C PHE A 167 7.37 10.62 15.95
N SER A 168 7.44 11.42 17.01
CA SER A 168 7.39 10.93 18.40
C SER A 168 5.98 10.66 18.91
N SER A 169 4.95 11.05 18.17
CA SER A 169 3.54 10.94 18.56
C SER A 169 2.79 9.90 17.74
N SER A 170 1.74 9.33 18.32
CA SER A 170 0.82 8.45 17.60
C SER A 170 -0.03 9.21 16.62
N TYR A 171 -0.23 8.65 15.44
CA TYR A 171 -1.11 9.21 14.39
C TYR A 171 -1.67 8.09 13.52
N THR A 172 -2.76 8.40 12.86
CA THR A 172 -3.42 7.49 11.90
C THR A 172 -3.82 8.29 10.67
N LYS A 173 -3.60 7.73 9.50
CA LYS A 173 -4.16 8.20 8.23
C LYS A 173 -5.04 7.10 7.65
N LYS A 174 -6.30 7.42 7.36
CA LYS A 174 -7.27 6.49 6.80
C LYS A 174 -7.64 6.88 5.38
N PHE A 175 -7.86 5.88 4.56
CA PHE A 175 -8.39 6.01 3.21
C PHE A 175 -9.59 5.09 3.04
N PHE A 176 -10.54 5.47 2.20
CA PHE A 176 -11.58 4.56 1.72
C PHE A 176 -11.00 3.52 0.77
N THR A 177 -11.54 2.30 0.80
CA THR A 177 -11.24 1.22 -0.14
C THR A 177 -12.12 1.30 -1.37
#